data_e56e287c8fb0246e44a70623adcdc61e
#
_entry.id   e56e287c8fb0246e44a70623adcdc61e
#
_cell.length_a   1.000
_cell.length_b   1.000
_cell.length_c   1.000
_cell.angle_alpha   90.00
_cell.angle_beta   90.00
_cell.angle_gamma   90.00
#
_symmetry.space_group_name_H-M   'P 1'
#
loop_
_entity.id
_entity.type
_entity.pdbx_description
1 polymer ?
#
loop_
_entity_poly.entity_id
_entity_poly.type
_entity_poly.pdbx_seq_one_letter_code
_entity_poly.pdbx_strand_id
1 'polypeptide(L)'
;SGTTGKPKACPFETQRAAGLTGRVGAMGLKTGPNGDRWYVCMPLYHGTGGTTALVCMVTGITCCIGTKFSTSRFWTDVRDSNSTGIVYVGETARYLINTPLSALDRKHKVRFMFGNGLRPDVWHRFVDRFGIEIVGEFFNSTEGVMALFNGSRGPFTATFVGHQGAIERWRTRNTYVPVECDMVTGELVRDPKTGFCRRKSYEEGSEILVAMPHESAFVGYWNNPEATEKRFERNVFKKGDLWYSTGDMVR
;
A
#
# COMPACT_ATOMS: atom_id res chain seq x y z
N SER A 1 -4.09 12.59 -6.50
CA SER A 1 -5.17 11.81 -5.95
C SER A 1 -6.19 12.70 -5.24
N GLY A 2 -7.45 12.37 -5.24
CA GLY A 2 -8.48 13.15 -4.56
C GLY A 2 -9.73 12.30 -4.41
N THR A 3 -10.03 11.90 -3.18
CA THR A 3 -11.31 11.27 -2.84
C THR A 3 -12.42 12.32 -2.67
N THR A 4 -12.03 13.55 -2.37
CA THR A 4 -12.93 14.70 -2.20
C THR A 4 -12.38 15.91 -2.96
N GLY A 5 -13.08 16.35 -4.00
CA GLY A 5 -12.73 17.54 -4.78
C GLY A 5 -11.82 17.26 -5.99
N LYS A 6 -11.14 18.31 -6.48
CA LYS A 6 -10.25 18.22 -7.65
C LYS A 6 -8.98 17.39 -7.33
N PRO A 7 -8.46 16.60 -8.30
CA PRO A 7 -7.21 15.88 -8.12
C PRO A 7 -6.07 16.82 -7.74
N LYS A 8 -5.22 16.36 -6.81
CA LYS A 8 -4.03 17.09 -6.36
C LYS A 8 -2.78 16.39 -6.87
N ALA A 9 -1.84 17.16 -7.40
CA ALA A 9 -0.56 16.63 -7.87
C ALA A 9 0.37 16.41 -6.66
N CYS A 10 0.88 15.18 -6.50
CA CYS A 10 1.84 14.82 -5.46
C CYS A 10 3.21 14.63 -6.12
N PRO A 11 4.26 15.34 -5.70
CA PRO A 11 5.62 15.05 -6.11
C PRO A 11 6.02 13.63 -5.71
N PHE A 12 6.72 12.93 -6.59
CA PHE A 12 7.28 11.62 -6.29
C PHE A 12 8.81 11.72 -6.19
N GLU A 13 9.33 11.54 -4.99
CA GLU A 13 10.76 11.60 -4.74
C GLU A 13 11.42 10.24 -4.99
N THR A 14 12.60 10.24 -5.62
CA THR A 14 13.40 9.03 -5.88
C THR A 14 13.79 8.29 -4.60
N GLN A 15 13.93 8.99 -3.49
CA GLN A 15 14.20 8.39 -2.19
C GLN A 15 13.09 7.43 -1.73
N ARG A 16 11.85 7.70 -2.12
CA ARG A 16 10.72 6.77 -1.86
C ARG A 16 10.88 5.44 -2.58
N ALA A 17 11.40 5.47 -3.81
CA ALA A 17 11.70 4.24 -4.55
C ALA A 17 12.78 3.42 -3.86
N ALA A 18 13.86 4.07 -3.39
CA ALA A 18 14.93 3.40 -2.65
C ALA A 18 14.40 2.70 -1.38
N GLY A 19 13.49 3.33 -0.63
CA GLY A 19 12.87 2.73 0.55
C GLY A 19 12.03 1.47 0.27
N LEU A 20 11.55 1.31 -0.97
CA LEU A 20 10.76 0.14 -1.36
C LEU A 20 11.63 -1.08 -1.74
N THR A 21 12.88 -0.87 -2.09
CA THR A 21 13.79 -1.96 -2.51
C THR A 21 14.06 -2.97 -1.38
N GLY A 22 14.10 -2.51 -0.14
CA GLY A 22 14.24 -3.39 1.03
C GLY A 22 13.13 -4.43 1.17
N ARG A 23 11.93 -4.15 0.66
CA ARG A 23 10.79 -5.07 0.71
C ARG A 23 10.94 -6.24 -0.26
N VAL A 24 11.70 -6.07 -1.33
CA VAL A 24 12.04 -7.13 -2.29
C VAL A 24 12.74 -8.28 -1.57
N GLY A 25 13.74 -7.98 -0.75
CA GLY A 25 14.42 -8.98 0.08
C GLY A 25 13.49 -9.64 1.11
N ALA A 26 12.63 -8.85 1.77
CA ALA A 26 11.67 -9.37 2.75
C ALA A 26 10.64 -10.33 2.14
N MET A 27 10.27 -10.13 0.87
CA MET A 27 9.42 -11.07 0.12
C MET A 27 10.18 -12.30 -0.40
N GLY A 28 11.49 -12.35 -0.28
CA GLY A 28 12.34 -13.43 -0.81
C GLY A 28 12.37 -13.45 -2.34
N LEU A 29 12.33 -12.28 -2.97
CA LEU A 29 12.39 -12.14 -4.42
C LEU A 29 13.85 -12.26 -4.89
N LYS A 30 14.03 -12.93 -6.02
CA LYS A 30 15.32 -13.15 -6.65
C LYS A 30 15.59 -12.07 -7.69
N THR A 31 16.78 -11.48 -7.64
CA THR A 31 17.22 -10.44 -8.59
C THR A 31 18.18 -11.02 -9.63
N GLY A 32 18.47 -10.25 -10.68
CA GLY A 32 19.41 -10.61 -11.72
C GLY A 32 18.80 -11.37 -12.91
N PRO A 33 19.63 -11.78 -13.89
CA PRO A 33 19.17 -12.31 -15.18
C PRO A 33 18.30 -13.56 -15.09
N ASN A 34 18.56 -14.41 -14.09
CA ASN A 34 17.78 -15.64 -13.82
C ASN A 34 16.86 -15.47 -12.60
N GLY A 35 16.60 -14.23 -12.20
CA GLY A 35 15.76 -13.88 -11.08
C GLY A 35 14.28 -13.90 -11.40
N ASP A 36 13.53 -13.28 -10.51
CA ASP A 36 12.09 -13.14 -10.67
C ASP A 36 11.73 -12.20 -11.83
N ARG A 37 10.57 -12.46 -12.39
CA ARG A 37 9.98 -11.71 -13.50
C ARG A 37 8.61 -11.22 -13.07
N TRP A 38 8.41 -9.92 -13.10
CA TRP A 38 7.23 -9.30 -12.53
C TRP A 38 6.33 -8.73 -13.62
N TYR A 39 5.13 -9.30 -13.76
CA TYR A 39 4.14 -8.82 -14.73
C TYR A 39 3.37 -7.63 -14.17
N VAL A 40 3.42 -6.51 -14.89
CA VAL A 40 2.80 -5.23 -14.54
C VAL A 40 1.89 -4.80 -15.68
N CYS A 41 0.58 -4.84 -15.48
CA CYS A 41 -0.42 -4.32 -16.42
C CYS A 41 -1.16 -3.09 -15.87
N MET A 42 -0.70 -2.57 -14.74
CA MET A 42 -1.21 -1.33 -14.17
C MET A 42 -0.59 -0.12 -14.86
N PRO A 43 -1.31 1.00 -15.00
CA PRO A 43 -0.77 2.21 -15.62
C PRO A 43 0.50 2.69 -14.90
N LEU A 44 1.54 3.01 -15.67
CA LEU A 44 2.84 3.44 -15.11
C LEU A 44 2.79 4.82 -14.45
N TYR A 45 1.79 5.63 -14.79
CA TYR A 45 1.55 6.92 -14.12
C TYR A 45 0.86 6.76 -12.75
N HIS A 46 0.32 5.57 -12.44
CA HIS A 46 -0.27 5.27 -11.14
C HIS A 46 0.78 4.69 -10.18
N GLY A 47 0.67 5.02 -8.89
CA GLY A 47 1.62 4.61 -7.87
C GLY A 47 1.92 3.09 -7.89
N THR A 48 0.89 2.24 -8.02
CA THR A 48 1.08 0.78 -8.03
C THR A 48 1.90 0.30 -9.23
N GLY A 49 1.58 0.78 -10.45
CA GLY A 49 2.30 0.37 -11.65
C GLY A 49 3.69 1.00 -11.74
N GLY A 50 3.78 2.32 -11.64
CA GLY A 50 5.03 3.06 -11.80
C GLY A 50 6.06 2.74 -10.73
N THR A 51 5.63 2.66 -9.47
CA THR A 51 6.53 2.30 -8.37
C THR A 51 7.07 0.87 -8.52
N THR A 52 6.22 -0.09 -8.93
CA THR A 52 6.68 -1.46 -9.15
C THR A 52 7.68 -1.54 -10.30
N ALA A 53 7.42 -0.87 -11.42
CA ALA A 53 8.36 -0.83 -12.54
C ALA A 53 9.71 -0.23 -12.12
N LEU A 54 9.68 0.87 -11.35
CA LEU A 54 10.89 1.51 -10.85
C LEU A 54 11.66 0.60 -9.87
N VAL A 55 10.96 -0.09 -8.96
CA VAL A 55 11.58 -1.08 -8.07
C VAL A 55 12.24 -2.20 -8.86
N CYS A 56 11.58 -2.72 -9.89
CA CYS A 56 12.19 -3.73 -10.78
C CYS A 56 13.49 -3.23 -11.42
N MET A 57 13.48 -2.00 -11.94
CA MET A 57 14.67 -1.39 -12.55
C MET A 57 15.83 -1.24 -11.56
N VAL A 58 15.56 -0.77 -10.36
CA VAL A 58 16.60 -0.52 -9.33
C VAL A 58 17.13 -1.82 -8.74
N THR A 59 16.30 -2.85 -8.62
CA THR A 59 16.71 -4.13 -8.00
C THR A 59 17.19 -5.19 -8.99
N GLY A 60 17.09 -4.94 -10.28
CA GLY A 60 17.46 -5.92 -11.31
C GLY A 60 16.45 -7.07 -11.47
N ILE A 61 15.23 -6.90 -11.03
CA ILE A 61 14.11 -7.81 -11.33
C ILE A 61 13.60 -7.51 -12.74
N THR A 62 13.33 -8.52 -13.54
CA THR A 62 12.78 -8.32 -14.88
C THR A 62 11.34 -7.77 -14.79
N CYS A 63 11.10 -6.60 -15.35
CA CYS A 63 9.76 -6.02 -15.46
C CYS A 63 9.10 -6.39 -16.79
N CYS A 64 8.03 -7.18 -16.74
CA CYS A 64 7.24 -7.56 -17.92
C CYS A 64 6.02 -6.64 -17.99
N ILE A 65 6.04 -5.66 -18.89
CA ILE A 65 5.00 -4.63 -18.96
C ILE A 65 3.93 -5.05 -19.95
N GLY A 66 2.70 -5.23 -19.45
CA GLY A 66 1.50 -5.44 -20.27
C GLY A 66 0.95 -4.10 -20.75
N THR A 67 0.37 -4.08 -21.95
CA THR A 67 -0.19 -2.86 -22.56
C THR A 67 -1.34 -2.28 -21.73
N LYS A 68 -2.21 -3.15 -21.22
CA LYS A 68 -3.35 -2.82 -20.36
C LYS A 68 -3.85 -4.07 -19.63
N PHE A 69 -4.60 -3.88 -18.57
CA PHE A 69 -5.33 -4.97 -17.95
C PHE A 69 -6.43 -5.51 -18.89
N SER A 70 -6.49 -6.84 -19.01
CA SER A 70 -7.54 -7.56 -19.74
C SER A 70 -7.74 -8.92 -19.11
N THR A 71 -8.96 -9.23 -18.67
CA THR A 71 -9.28 -10.51 -18.04
C THR A 71 -9.02 -11.72 -18.95
N SER A 72 -9.27 -11.57 -20.25
CA SER A 72 -9.09 -12.65 -21.24
C SER A 72 -7.62 -12.88 -21.61
N ARG A 73 -6.76 -11.84 -21.49
CA ARG A 73 -5.35 -11.94 -21.88
C ARG A 73 -4.40 -12.11 -20.70
N PHE A 74 -4.78 -11.71 -19.51
CA PHE A 74 -3.91 -11.63 -18.34
C PHE A 74 -3.05 -12.88 -18.14
N TRP A 75 -3.68 -14.04 -18.02
CA TRP A 75 -2.94 -15.29 -17.78
C TRP A 75 -2.16 -15.78 -19.00
N THR A 76 -2.55 -15.41 -20.20
CA THR A 76 -1.75 -15.66 -21.40
C THR A 76 -0.48 -14.83 -21.39
N ASP A 77 -0.60 -13.52 -21.17
CA ASP A 77 0.54 -12.61 -21.08
C ASP A 77 1.52 -13.01 -19.96
N VAL A 78 0.98 -13.45 -18.80
CA VAL A 78 1.77 -13.98 -17.68
C VAL A 78 2.56 -15.23 -18.07
N ARG A 79 1.95 -16.16 -18.78
CA ARG A 79 2.63 -17.37 -19.27
C ARG A 79 3.69 -17.05 -20.33
N ASP A 80 3.33 -16.26 -21.33
CA ASP A 80 4.22 -15.91 -22.45
C ASP A 80 5.46 -15.13 -21.96
N SER A 81 5.29 -14.26 -20.95
CA SER A 81 6.40 -13.55 -20.33
C SER A 81 7.19 -14.39 -19.32
N ASN A 82 6.78 -15.65 -19.05
CA ASN A 82 7.34 -16.48 -17.99
C ASN A 82 7.40 -15.78 -16.62
N SER A 83 6.40 -14.98 -16.29
CA SER A 83 6.37 -14.21 -15.07
C SER A 83 6.22 -15.11 -13.83
N THR A 84 6.96 -14.77 -12.79
CA THR A 84 6.96 -15.45 -11.48
C THR A 84 6.20 -14.66 -10.42
N GLY A 85 5.86 -13.41 -10.74
CA GLY A 85 5.06 -12.53 -9.91
C GLY A 85 4.13 -11.67 -10.74
N ILE A 86 3.05 -11.21 -10.11
CA ILE A 86 2.05 -10.33 -10.72
C ILE A 86 1.78 -9.12 -9.83
N VAL A 87 1.46 -7.99 -10.48
CA VAL A 87 0.93 -6.80 -9.80
C VAL A 87 -0.58 -6.76 -9.94
N TYR A 88 -1.26 -6.42 -8.86
CA TYR A 88 -2.72 -6.32 -8.87
C TYR A 88 -3.19 -5.06 -8.12
N VAL A 89 -4.43 -4.68 -8.38
CA VAL A 89 -5.29 -3.93 -7.47
C VAL A 89 -6.53 -4.79 -7.19
N GLY A 90 -7.18 -4.62 -6.06
CA GLY A 90 -8.26 -5.51 -5.61
C GLY A 90 -9.32 -5.78 -6.67
N GLU A 91 -9.72 -4.76 -7.46
CA GLU A 91 -10.68 -4.91 -8.55
C GLU A 91 -10.16 -5.82 -9.66
N THR A 92 -8.88 -5.74 -10.05
CA THR A 92 -8.34 -6.64 -11.08
C THR A 92 -8.31 -8.09 -10.61
N ALA A 93 -7.97 -8.33 -9.35
CA ALA A 93 -8.06 -9.65 -8.74
C ALA A 93 -9.51 -10.17 -8.71
N ARG A 94 -10.47 -9.30 -8.37
CA ARG A 94 -11.90 -9.63 -8.38
C ARG A 94 -12.40 -9.99 -9.78
N TYR A 95 -11.96 -9.28 -10.81
CA TYR A 95 -12.32 -9.63 -12.19
C TYR A 95 -11.73 -10.98 -12.60
N LEU A 96 -10.47 -11.25 -12.27
CA LEU A 96 -9.81 -12.53 -12.61
C LEU A 96 -10.47 -13.72 -11.93
N ILE A 97 -10.82 -13.61 -10.64
CA ILE A 97 -11.46 -14.72 -9.90
C ILE A 97 -12.87 -15.04 -10.42
N ASN A 98 -13.54 -14.08 -11.03
CA ASN A 98 -14.88 -14.26 -11.61
C ASN A 98 -14.89 -14.74 -13.06
N THR A 99 -13.73 -14.98 -13.68
CA THR A 99 -13.66 -15.63 -14.98
C THR A 99 -14.05 -17.11 -14.89
N PRO A 100 -14.51 -17.75 -15.96
CA PRO A 100 -14.75 -19.20 -15.96
C PRO A 100 -13.53 -19.99 -15.52
N LEU A 101 -13.74 -21.12 -14.84
CA LEU A 101 -12.66 -22.04 -14.45
C LEU A 101 -11.96 -22.59 -15.68
N SER A 102 -10.65 -22.76 -15.62
CA SER A 102 -9.84 -23.28 -16.70
C SER A 102 -8.82 -24.31 -16.19
N ALA A 103 -8.57 -25.34 -16.98
CA ALA A 103 -7.48 -26.27 -16.72
C ALA A 103 -6.09 -25.59 -16.75
N LEU A 104 -6.04 -24.33 -17.23
CA LEU A 104 -4.83 -23.52 -17.29
C LEU A 104 -4.66 -22.58 -16.06
N ASP A 105 -5.59 -22.55 -15.12
CA ASP A 105 -5.58 -21.64 -14.00
C ASP A 105 -4.30 -21.75 -13.14
N ARG A 106 -3.71 -22.96 -13.07
CA ARG A 106 -2.43 -23.21 -12.38
C ARG A 106 -1.26 -23.51 -13.32
N LYS A 107 -1.42 -23.33 -14.62
CA LYS A 107 -0.37 -23.58 -15.63
C LYS A 107 0.47 -22.32 -15.87
N HIS A 108 1.15 -21.82 -14.82
CA HIS A 108 2.04 -20.68 -14.84
C HIS A 108 3.13 -20.81 -13.76
N LYS A 109 4.09 -19.89 -13.75
CA LYS A 109 5.21 -19.86 -12.80
C LYS A 109 5.00 -18.86 -11.66
N VAL A 110 3.84 -18.22 -11.59
CA VAL A 110 3.55 -17.21 -10.55
C VAL A 110 3.51 -17.86 -9.18
N ARG A 111 4.35 -17.38 -8.28
CA ARG A 111 4.42 -17.77 -6.88
C ARG A 111 4.06 -16.63 -5.92
N PHE A 112 4.16 -15.38 -6.39
CA PHE A 112 3.80 -14.23 -5.59
C PHE A 112 2.93 -13.23 -6.35
N MET A 113 2.13 -12.50 -5.60
CA MET A 113 1.40 -11.34 -6.09
C MET A 113 1.65 -10.14 -5.19
N PHE A 114 1.64 -8.94 -5.74
CA PHE A 114 1.88 -7.71 -5.00
C PHE A 114 0.89 -6.64 -5.42
N GLY A 115 0.25 -6.00 -4.45
CA GLY A 115 -0.75 -4.98 -4.75
C GLY A 115 -1.44 -4.45 -3.51
N ASN A 116 -2.61 -3.89 -3.73
CA ASN A 116 -3.40 -3.26 -2.68
C ASN A 116 -4.90 -3.49 -2.90
N GLY A 117 -5.64 -3.47 -1.80
CA GLY A 117 -7.10 -3.55 -1.80
C GLY A 117 -7.65 -4.94 -2.06
N LEU A 118 -6.92 -6.00 -1.74
CA LEU A 118 -7.40 -7.38 -1.86
C LEU A 118 -8.41 -7.68 -0.76
N ARG A 119 -9.67 -7.76 -1.11
CA ARG A 119 -10.75 -8.01 -0.15
C ARG A 119 -10.65 -9.42 0.44
N PRO A 120 -11.04 -9.63 1.71
CA PRO A 120 -10.99 -10.94 2.36
C PRO A 120 -11.74 -12.05 1.62
N ASP A 121 -12.89 -11.73 1.02
CA ASP A 121 -13.70 -12.67 0.22
C ASP A 121 -13.03 -13.08 -1.10
N VAL A 122 -12.14 -12.25 -1.64
CA VAL A 122 -11.38 -12.55 -2.85
C VAL A 122 -10.07 -13.25 -2.51
N TRP A 123 -9.43 -12.91 -1.39
CA TRP A 123 -8.10 -13.38 -0.99
C TRP A 123 -7.96 -14.90 -1.07
N HIS A 124 -8.72 -15.62 -0.25
CA HIS A 124 -8.62 -17.09 -0.19
C HIS A 124 -8.95 -17.75 -1.52
N ARG A 125 -10.05 -17.33 -2.15
CA ARG A 125 -10.47 -17.84 -3.44
C ARG A 125 -9.40 -17.65 -4.52
N PHE A 126 -8.71 -16.51 -4.53
CA PHE A 126 -7.65 -16.21 -5.50
C PHE A 126 -6.42 -17.08 -5.27
N VAL A 127 -5.96 -17.15 -4.03
CA VAL A 127 -4.82 -17.98 -3.61
C VAL A 127 -5.08 -19.44 -3.95
N ASP A 128 -6.24 -19.96 -3.58
CA ASP A 128 -6.61 -21.36 -3.82
C ASP A 128 -6.76 -21.69 -5.30
N ARG A 129 -7.42 -20.81 -6.06
CA ARG A 129 -7.65 -21.05 -7.49
C ARG A 129 -6.35 -21.02 -8.29
N PHE A 130 -5.54 -20.03 -8.09
CA PHE A 130 -4.34 -19.79 -8.90
C PHE A 130 -3.05 -20.33 -8.29
N GLY A 131 -3.07 -20.84 -7.04
CA GLY A 131 -1.91 -21.44 -6.40
C GLY A 131 -0.83 -20.41 -6.03
N ILE A 132 -1.23 -19.26 -5.49
CA ILE A 132 -0.31 -18.20 -5.11
C ILE A 132 0.28 -18.50 -3.72
N GLU A 133 1.60 -18.50 -3.60
CA GLU A 133 2.31 -18.81 -2.33
C GLU A 133 2.48 -17.59 -1.43
N ILE A 134 2.67 -16.41 -2.04
CA ILE A 134 2.99 -15.18 -1.31
C ILE A 134 2.07 -14.07 -1.80
N VAL A 135 1.35 -13.46 -0.86
CA VAL A 135 0.55 -12.26 -1.13
C VAL A 135 1.21 -11.07 -0.43
N GLY A 136 1.75 -10.17 -1.23
CA GLY A 136 2.23 -8.87 -0.77
C GLY A 136 1.07 -7.86 -0.85
N GLU A 137 0.46 -7.57 0.29
CA GLU A 137 -0.57 -6.52 0.39
C GLU A 137 0.05 -5.27 0.98
N PHE A 138 -0.24 -4.11 0.42
CA PHE A 138 0.24 -2.86 0.97
C PHE A 138 -0.86 -1.80 1.01
N PHE A 139 -0.70 -0.89 1.94
CA PHE A 139 -1.43 0.37 1.99
C PHE A 139 -0.45 1.52 1.84
N ASN A 140 -0.76 2.44 0.95
CA ASN A 140 -0.02 3.69 0.80
C ASN A 140 -0.93 4.74 0.16
N SER A 141 -0.89 5.95 0.66
CA SER A 141 -1.50 7.09 -0.01
C SER A 141 -0.57 7.62 -1.11
N THR A 142 -1.12 8.38 -2.05
CA THR A 142 -0.33 9.05 -3.10
C THR A 142 0.72 9.99 -2.48
N GLU A 143 0.42 10.58 -1.36
CA GLU A 143 1.28 11.43 -0.55
C GLU A 143 2.50 10.68 0.02
N GLY A 144 2.33 9.40 0.31
CA GLY A 144 3.41 8.49 0.72
C GLY A 144 3.96 8.72 2.12
N VAL A 145 3.23 9.39 2.97
CA VAL A 145 3.65 9.68 4.35
C VAL A 145 3.53 8.45 5.24
N MET A 146 2.52 7.61 5.01
CA MET A 146 2.35 6.34 5.71
C MET A 146 2.35 5.19 4.69
N ALA A 147 3.05 4.11 5.03
CA ALA A 147 3.01 2.87 4.27
C ALA A 147 2.95 1.67 5.19
N LEU A 148 1.91 0.86 5.02
CA LEU A 148 1.77 -0.44 5.66
C LEU A 148 2.08 -1.54 4.66
N PHE A 149 2.62 -2.64 5.13
CA PHE A 149 2.96 -3.77 4.29
C PHE A 149 2.71 -5.10 5.02
N ASN A 150 2.18 -6.06 4.28
CA ASN A 150 2.01 -7.44 4.73
C ASN A 150 2.54 -8.38 3.65
N GLY A 151 3.50 -9.23 4.00
CA GLY A 151 4.00 -10.32 3.15
C GLY A 151 3.46 -11.67 3.63
N SER A 152 2.22 -11.96 3.30
CA SER A 152 1.52 -13.16 3.78
C SER A 152 1.98 -14.42 3.04
N ARG A 153 2.31 -15.45 3.82
CA ARG A 153 2.69 -16.81 3.34
C ARG A 153 1.79 -17.90 3.93
N GLY A 154 0.64 -17.55 4.45
CA GLY A 154 -0.26 -18.50 5.08
C GLY A 154 -1.38 -17.83 5.87
N PRO A 155 -2.19 -18.59 6.62
CA PRO A 155 -3.41 -18.09 7.24
C PRO A 155 -3.21 -17.03 8.32
N PHE A 156 -2.04 -17.04 9.00
CA PHE A 156 -1.80 -16.13 10.13
C PHE A 156 -1.87 -14.64 9.78
N THR A 157 -1.38 -14.26 8.59
CA THR A 157 -1.38 -12.86 8.12
C THR A 157 -2.29 -12.64 6.92
N ALA A 158 -3.10 -13.64 6.56
CA ALA A 158 -4.06 -13.52 5.47
C ALA A 158 -5.07 -12.41 5.76
N THR A 159 -5.46 -11.70 4.73
CA THR A 159 -6.46 -10.61 4.76
C THR A 159 -6.04 -9.33 5.50
N PHE A 160 -4.85 -9.27 6.06
CA PHE A 160 -4.33 -8.05 6.67
C PHE A 160 -3.64 -7.16 5.64
N VAL A 161 -3.88 -5.86 5.72
CA VAL A 161 -3.22 -4.87 4.86
C VAL A 161 -1.80 -4.58 5.36
N GLY A 162 -1.60 -4.61 6.68
CA GLY A 162 -0.30 -4.42 7.30
C GLY A 162 -0.14 -5.34 8.50
N HIS A 163 1.02 -5.94 8.63
CA HIS A 163 1.38 -6.72 9.80
C HIS A 163 2.78 -6.32 10.29
N GLN A 164 2.83 -5.77 11.49
CA GLN A 164 4.07 -5.43 12.15
C GLN A 164 4.27 -6.39 13.33
N GLY A 165 5.41 -7.06 13.37
CA GLY A 165 5.80 -7.86 14.53
C GLY A 165 5.96 -6.99 15.79
N ALA A 166 6.03 -7.62 16.98
CA ALA A 166 6.06 -6.94 18.26
C ALA A 166 7.17 -5.87 18.37
N ILE A 167 8.35 -6.15 17.82
CA ILE A 167 9.48 -5.21 17.83
C ILE A 167 9.18 -3.96 17.02
N GLU A 168 8.64 -4.12 15.80
CA GLU A 168 8.33 -2.97 14.93
C GLU A 168 7.15 -2.17 15.48
N ARG A 169 6.14 -2.79 16.03
CA ARG A 169 5.04 -2.13 16.75
C ARG A 169 5.57 -1.28 17.91
N TRP A 170 6.53 -1.82 18.67
CA TRP A 170 7.17 -1.07 19.76
C TRP A 170 7.98 0.13 19.24
N ARG A 171 8.73 -0.04 18.14
CA ARG A 171 9.51 1.05 17.53
C ARG A 171 8.62 2.16 16.99
N THR A 172 7.52 1.80 16.34
CA THR A 172 6.63 2.75 15.63
C THR A 172 5.48 3.27 16.49
N ARG A 173 5.36 2.84 17.75
CA ARG A 173 4.25 3.19 18.66
C ARG A 173 4.00 4.69 18.86
N ASN A 174 4.98 5.52 18.58
CA ASN A 174 4.88 6.98 18.64
C ASN A 174 4.96 7.63 17.24
N THR A 175 5.06 6.84 16.19
CA THR A 175 5.09 7.32 14.80
C THR A 175 3.70 7.25 14.18
N TYR A 176 3.02 6.11 14.33
CA TYR A 176 1.66 5.89 13.84
C TYR A 176 0.73 5.81 15.04
N VAL A 177 -0.09 6.82 15.24
CA VAL A 177 -0.88 6.95 16.47
C VAL A 177 -2.35 7.12 16.15
N PRO A 178 -3.21 6.18 16.59
CA PRO A 178 -4.66 6.36 16.51
C PRO A 178 -5.10 7.52 17.41
N VAL A 179 -5.96 8.38 16.88
CA VAL A 179 -6.49 9.55 17.60
C VAL A 179 -8.00 9.56 17.57
N GLU A 180 -8.62 10.06 18.61
CA GLU A 180 -10.07 10.24 18.65
C GLU A 180 -10.50 11.33 17.69
N CYS A 181 -11.40 11.00 16.78
CA CYS A 181 -11.99 11.93 15.82
C CYS A 181 -13.52 11.75 15.76
N ASP A 182 -14.21 12.78 15.38
CA ASP A 182 -15.63 12.73 15.06
C ASP A 182 -15.82 11.95 13.75
N MET A 183 -16.61 10.90 13.79
CA MET A 183 -16.82 10.00 12.64
C MET A 183 -17.63 10.62 11.50
N VAL A 184 -18.30 11.73 11.74
CA VAL A 184 -19.14 12.43 10.75
C VAL A 184 -18.35 13.56 10.09
N THR A 185 -17.66 14.39 10.90
CA THR A 185 -16.92 15.55 10.40
C THR A 185 -15.47 15.22 10.06
N GLY A 186 -14.91 14.16 10.66
CA GLY A 186 -13.48 13.81 10.55
C GLY A 186 -12.58 14.71 11.41
N GLU A 187 -13.14 15.62 12.19
CA GLU A 187 -12.37 16.53 13.03
C GLU A 187 -11.84 15.83 14.30
N LEU A 188 -10.66 16.21 14.73
CA LEU A 188 -10.05 15.68 15.94
C LEU A 188 -10.81 16.14 17.19
N VAL A 189 -11.15 15.19 18.06
CA VAL A 189 -11.81 15.49 19.34
C VAL A 189 -10.77 15.94 20.35
N ARG A 190 -10.89 17.19 20.82
CA ARG A 190 -10.00 17.80 21.80
C ARG A 190 -10.68 17.88 23.15
N ASP A 191 -9.96 17.50 24.21
CA ASP A 191 -10.40 17.67 25.60
C ASP A 191 -10.59 19.17 25.91
N PRO A 192 -11.76 19.61 26.36
CA PRO A 192 -12.06 21.02 26.58
C PRO A 192 -11.22 21.66 27.71
N LYS A 193 -10.63 20.86 28.61
CA LYS A 193 -9.80 21.36 29.72
C LYS A 193 -8.36 21.52 29.33
N THR A 194 -7.81 20.58 28.52
CA THR A 194 -6.39 20.55 28.16
C THR A 194 -6.11 21.06 26.75
N GLY A 195 -7.11 21.03 25.86
CA GLY A 195 -6.99 21.34 24.44
C GLY A 195 -6.30 20.24 23.62
N PHE A 196 -5.90 19.14 24.26
CA PHE A 196 -5.21 18.03 23.59
C PHE A 196 -6.19 16.89 23.25
N CYS A 197 -5.78 16.07 22.26
CA CYS A 197 -6.56 14.90 21.85
C CYS A 197 -6.21 13.67 22.68
N ARG A 198 -7.13 12.70 22.70
CA ARG A 198 -6.90 11.40 23.32
C ARG A 198 -6.30 10.42 22.31
N ARG A 199 -5.23 9.74 22.70
CA ARG A 199 -4.76 8.55 21.96
C ARG A 199 -5.76 7.42 22.14
N LYS A 200 -6.04 6.72 21.06
CA LYS A 200 -6.81 5.47 21.09
C LYS A 200 -5.90 4.26 20.92
N SER A 201 -6.38 3.09 21.31
CA SER A 201 -5.74 1.84 20.92
C SER A 201 -6.07 1.49 19.46
N TYR A 202 -5.26 0.64 18.83
CA TYR A 202 -5.55 0.20 17.46
C TYR A 202 -6.86 -0.60 17.39
N GLU A 203 -7.21 -1.31 18.46
CA GLU A 203 -8.44 -2.12 18.57
C GLU A 203 -9.72 -1.26 18.63
N GLU A 204 -9.64 -0.04 19.16
CA GLU A 204 -10.78 0.88 19.18
C GLU A 204 -11.16 1.38 17.79
N GLY A 205 -10.22 1.37 16.86
CA GLY A 205 -10.40 1.92 15.53
C GLY A 205 -10.50 3.44 15.52
N SER A 206 -9.76 4.12 14.67
CA SER A 206 -9.81 5.57 14.55
C SER A 206 -8.93 6.06 13.41
N GLU A 207 -8.86 7.38 13.22
CA GLU A 207 -7.91 7.97 12.29
C GLU A 207 -6.48 7.73 12.79
N ILE A 208 -5.57 7.44 11.85
CA ILE A 208 -4.13 7.38 12.14
C ILE A 208 -3.49 8.72 11.83
N LEU A 209 -2.81 9.27 12.84
CA LEU A 209 -1.87 10.37 12.65
C LEU A 209 -0.44 9.84 12.52
N VAL A 210 0.34 10.50 11.69
CA VAL A 210 1.78 10.21 11.53
C VAL A 210 2.60 11.31 12.16
N ALA A 211 3.47 10.97 13.10
CA ALA A 211 4.36 11.94 13.75
C ALA A 211 5.32 12.53 12.73
N MET A 212 5.40 13.87 12.69
CA MET A 212 6.27 14.59 11.77
C MET A 212 7.42 15.24 12.56
N PRO A 213 8.68 14.98 12.18
CA PRO A 213 9.82 15.65 12.80
C PRO A 213 9.86 17.15 12.46
N HIS A 214 9.41 17.52 11.26
CA HIS A 214 9.30 18.88 10.73
C HIS A 214 8.35 18.90 9.53
N GLU A 215 7.82 20.04 9.16
CA GLU A 215 6.86 20.19 8.05
C GLU A 215 7.44 19.72 6.71
N SER A 216 8.72 19.98 6.44
CA SER A 216 9.39 19.58 5.20
C SER A 216 9.56 18.05 5.01
N ALA A 217 9.21 17.24 6.03
CA ALA A 217 9.14 15.78 5.86
C ALA A 217 7.95 15.32 4.99
N PHE A 218 6.98 16.21 4.77
CA PHE A 218 5.97 16.06 3.73
C PHE A 218 6.20 17.12 2.66
N VAL A 219 6.55 16.71 1.44
CA VAL A 219 6.87 17.63 0.33
C VAL A 219 5.67 18.48 -0.09
N GLY A 220 4.46 18.06 0.29
CA GLY A 220 3.24 18.77 -0.03
C GLY A 220 2.66 18.46 -1.40
N TYR A 221 1.59 19.16 -1.72
CA TYR A 221 0.96 19.09 -3.04
C TYR A 221 1.56 20.18 -3.94
N TRP A 222 1.87 19.82 -5.18
CA TRP A 222 2.43 20.75 -6.17
C TRP A 222 1.51 21.94 -6.38
N ASN A 223 2.06 23.15 -6.22
CA ASN A 223 1.35 24.43 -6.35
C ASN A 223 0.04 24.51 -5.54
N ASN A 224 -0.05 23.83 -4.39
CA ASN A 224 -1.23 23.86 -3.56
C ASN A 224 -0.89 23.88 -2.05
N PRO A 225 -0.35 25.03 -1.58
CA PRO A 225 0.07 25.18 -0.17
C PRO A 225 -1.12 25.08 0.80
N GLU A 226 -2.29 25.56 0.43
CA GLU A 226 -3.48 25.46 1.29
C GLU A 226 -3.88 24.02 1.54
N ALA A 227 -3.90 23.18 0.52
CA ALA A 227 -4.21 21.75 0.68
C ALA A 227 -3.10 21.00 1.43
N THR A 228 -1.85 21.47 1.32
CA THR A 228 -0.72 20.92 2.07
C THR A 228 -0.87 21.23 3.55
N GLU A 229 -1.16 22.49 3.90
CA GLU A 229 -1.34 22.93 5.28
C GLU A 229 -2.47 22.20 6.00
N LYS A 230 -3.56 21.90 5.31
CA LYS A 230 -4.70 21.11 5.84
C LYS A 230 -4.35 19.68 6.23
N ARG A 231 -3.16 19.20 5.90
CA ARG A 231 -2.68 17.89 6.31
C ARG A 231 -1.92 17.90 7.63
N PHE A 232 -1.59 19.08 8.13
CA PHE A 232 -0.86 19.20 9.37
C PHE A 232 -1.78 19.49 10.55
N GLU A 233 -1.61 18.67 11.58
CA GLU A 233 -2.25 18.85 12.87
C GLU A 233 -1.18 19.23 13.92
N ARG A 234 -1.43 20.30 14.66
CA ARG A 234 -0.50 20.83 15.65
C ARG A 234 -1.09 20.78 17.05
N ASN A 235 -0.22 20.64 18.04
CA ASN A 235 -0.62 20.56 19.44
C ASN A 235 -1.70 19.46 19.67
N VAL A 236 -1.46 18.28 19.12
CA VAL A 236 -2.43 17.18 19.20
C VAL A 236 -2.37 16.51 20.56
N PHE A 237 -1.21 16.03 20.99
CA PHE A 237 -1.04 15.33 22.26
C PHE A 237 -0.20 16.12 23.28
N LYS A 238 0.55 17.11 22.82
CA LYS A 238 1.34 18.03 23.64
C LYS A 238 1.62 19.31 22.88
N LYS A 239 1.99 20.36 23.62
CA LYS A 239 2.39 21.65 23.03
C LYS A 239 3.61 21.47 22.12
N GLY A 240 3.51 21.97 20.88
CA GLY A 240 4.58 21.99 19.89
C GLY A 240 4.76 20.68 19.12
N ASP A 241 3.92 19.67 19.29
CA ASP A 241 3.97 18.50 18.43
C ASP A 241 3.34 18.77 17.05
N LEU A 242 3.82 18.04 16.05
CA LEU A 242 3.37 18.13 14.66
C LEU A 242 3.02 16.75 14.15
N TRP A 243 1.86 16.64 13.52
CA TRP A 243 1.31 15.41 13.02
C TRP A 243 0.77 15.59 11.61
N TYR A 244 0.83 14.53 10.81
CA TYR A 244 0.19 14.46 9.52
C TYR A 244 -1.14 13.70 9.66
N SER A 245 -2.24 14.32 9.25
CA SER A 245 -3.56 13.69 9.17
C SER A 245 -3.65 12.86 7.90
N THR A 246 -3.82 11.54 8.05
CA THR A 246 -3.94 10.63 6.91
C THR A 246 -5.34 10.70 6.29
N GLY A 247 -6.35 10.97 7.08
CA GLY A 247 -7.76 10.83 6.71
C GLY A 247 -8.20 9.37 6.57
N ASP A 248 -7.37 8.42 7.00
CA ASP A 248 -7.62 6.99 6.89
C ASP A 248 -7.96 6.39 8.24
N MET A 249 -9.09 5.69 8.30
CA MET A 249 -9.55 4.99 9.48
C MET A 249 -8.96 3.57 9.49
N VAL A 250 -8.39 3.18 10.64
CA VAL A 250 -7.82 1.84 10.84
C VAL A 250 -8.49 1.12 12.00
N ARG A 251 -8.47 -0.19 11.93
CA ARG A 251 -8.92 -1.08 13.00
C ARG A 251 -8.14 -2.38 12.94
#